data_f9955432c6d93680fe3458685df79d7f
#
_entry.id   f9955432c6d93680fe3458685df79d7f
#
_cell.length_a   1.000
_cell.length_b   1.000
_cell.length_c   1.000
_cell.angle_alpha   90.00
_cell.angle_beta   90.00
_cell.angle_gamma   90.00
#
_symmetry.space_group_name_H-M   'P 1'
#
loop_
_entity.id
_entity.type
_entity.pdbx_description
1 polymer ?
#
loop_
_entity_poly.entity_id
_entity_poly.type
_entity_poly.pdbx_seq_one_letter_code
_entity_poly.pdbx_strand_id
1 'polypeptide(L)'
;MTNLKLITTETFGDLSCNFYRNMNDDILLTREQIGIALEYSDPINAIYKIHKRHQDRLDNLSICLSDGLGHEIYYYNERGIMEICRWSNSKKANLFMDWVWDIIEKYRHNELQPNLEQLTETLSSITQTLANITNNMVSMQQDINTLKESQLKKKLPEKKYSRWKTNTFKKT
;
A
#
# COMPACT_ATOMS: atom_id res chain seq x y z
N MET A 1 -20.02 0.44 -12.63
CA MET A 1 -18.93 -0.40 -12.10
C MET A 1 -18.87 -0.20 -10.59
N THR A 2 -19.19 -1.22 -9.80
CA THR A 2 -19.14 -1.15 -8.34
C THR A 2 -17.67 -1.22 -7.94
N ASN A 3 -17.09 -0.09 -7.58
CA ASN A 3 -15.68 -0.01 -7.22
C ASN A 3 -15.55 -0.36 -5.72
N LEU A 4 -15.06 -1.57 -5.42
CA LEU A 4 -14.72 -1.97 -4.05
C LEU A 4 -13.29 -1.51 -3.74
N LYS A 5 -13.12 -0.88 -2.59
CA LYS A 5 -11.80 -0.52 -2.05
C LYS A 5 -11.50 -1.40 -0.84
N LEU A 6 -10.34 -2.06 -0.84
CA LEU A 6 -9.82 -2.71 0.36
C LEU A 6 -9.53 -1.64 1.42
N ILE A 7 -10.09 -1.80 2.63
CA ILE A 7 -9.89 -0.88 3.75
C ILE A 7 -8.73 -1.35 4.61
N THR A 8 -8.85 -2.58 5.10
CA THR A 8 -7.89 -3.21 6.01
C THR A 8 -7.95 -4.71 5.87
N THR A 9 -6.91 -5.37 6.34
CA THR A 9 -6.85 -6.83 6.49
C THR A 9 -6.60 -7.12 7.96
N GLU A 10 -7.55 -7.78 8.59
CA GLU A 10 -7.52 -8.09 10.02
C GLU A 10 -7.56 -9.59 10.24
N THR A 11 -7.07 -10.06 11.39
CA THR A 11 -6.93 -11.48 11.67
C THR A 11 -7.96 -11.95 12.72
N PHE A 12 -8.76 -12.95 12.36
CA PHE A 12 -9.66 -13.64 13.26
C PHE A 12 -9.15 -15.08 13.48
N GLY A 13 -8.53 -15.34 14.63
CA GLY A 13 -7.78 -16.59 14.83
C GLY A 13 -6.62 -16.68 13.84
N ASP A 14 -6.61 -17.74 13.04
CA ASP A 14 -5.62 -17.95 11.98
C ASP A 14 -6.09 -17.43 10.60
N LEU A 15 -7.31 -16.90 10.51
CA LEU A 15 -7.90 -16.41 9.28
C LEU A 15 -7.61 -14.94 9.07
N SER A 16 -7.05 -14.61 7.92
CA SER A 16 -6.90 -13.23 7.44
C SER A 16 -8.16 -12.79 6.68
N CYS A 17 -8.86 -11.79 7.21
CA CYS A 17 -10.09 -11.24 6.62
C CYS A 17 -9.84 -9.89 5.98
N ASN A 18 -10.19 -9.78 4.71
CA ASN A 18 -10.12 -8.53 3.95
C ASN A 18 -11.45 -7.79 4.05
N PHE A 19 -11.42 -6.60 4.62
CA PHE A 19 -12.57 -5.72 4.68
C PHE A 19 -12.58 -4.76 3.49
N TYR A 20 -13.69 -4.72 2.78
CA TYR A 20 -13.87 -3.86 1.62
C TYR A 20 -14.90 -2.77 1.91
N ARG A 21 -14.84 -1.67 1.18
CA ARG A 21 -15.82 -0.60 1.21
C ARG A 21 -16.36 -0.34 -0.19
N ASN A 22 -17.66 -0.16 -0.30
CA ASN A 22 -18.32 0.27 -1.52
C ASN A 22 -18.48 1.79 -1.56
N MET A 23 -19.13 2.31 -2.62
CA MET A 23 -19.40 3.74 -2.79
C MET A 23 -20.45 4.28 -1.81
N ASN A 24 -21.26 3.41 -1.19
CA ASN A 24 -22.27 3.78 -0.19
C ASN A 24 -21.73 3.78 1.24
N ASP A 25 -20.42 3.59 1.38
CA ASP A 25 -19.73 3.48 2.67
C ASP A 25 -20.07 2.22 3.48
N ASP A 26 -20.67 1.19 2.83
CA ASP A 26 -20.89 -0.10 3.49
C ASP A 26 -19.59 -0.88 3.56
N ILE A 27 -19.34 -1.50 4.71
CA ILE A 27 -18.22 -2.40 4.93
C ILE A 27 -18.64 -3.83 4.57
N LEU A 28 -17.81 -4.51 3.79
CA LEU A 28 -18.17 -5.76 3.13
C LEU A 28 -17.13 -6.85 3.41
N LEU A 29 -17.61 -8.07 3.63
CA LEU A 29 -16.83 -9.30 3.63
C LEU A 29 -17.33 -10.27 2.56
N THR A 30 -16.45 -11.13 2.07
CA THR A 30 -16.82 -12.15 1.08
C THR A 30 -17.58 -13.32 1.75
N ARG A 31 -18.40 -13.98 0.95
CA ARG A 31 -19.07 -15.23 1.35
C ARG A 31 -18.09 -16.25 1.91
N GLU A 32 -16.98 -16.43 1.24
CA GLU A 32 -15.96 -17.41 1.62
C GLU A 32 -15.33 -17.08 2.97
N GLN A 33 -14.92 -15.83 3.19
CA GLN A 33 -14.32 -15.40 4.46
C GLN A 33 -15.26 -15.62 5.64
N ILE A 34 -16.55 -15.28 5.47
CA ILE A 34 -17.55 -15.52 6.52
C ILE A 34 -17.68 -17.01 6.81
N GLY A 35 -17.73 -17.85 5.77
CA GLY A 35 -17.86 -19.29 5.94
C GLY A 35 -16.65 -19.93 6.61
N ILE A 36 -15.43 -19.49 6.29
CA ILE A 36 -14.19 -19.94 6.94
C ILE A 36 -14.16 -19.50 8.40
N ALA A 37 -14.47 -18.24 8.69
CA ALA A 37 -14.53 -17.70 10.04
C ALA A 37 -15.53 -18.45 10.96
N LEU A 38 -16.62 -18.93 10.37
CA LEU A 38 -17.62 -19.75 11.03
C LEU A 38 -17.24 -21.24 11.11
N GLU A 39 -16.05 -21.62 10.66
CA GLU A 39 -15.50 -22.99 10.69
C GLU A 39 -16.35 -24.00 9.92
N TYR A 40 -16.99 -23.60 8.83
CA TYR A 40 -17.70 -24.54 7.97
C TYR A 40 -16.71 -25.32 7.08
N SER A 41 -16.91 -26.63 6.96
CA SER A 41 -16.09 -27.50 6.11
C SER A 41 -16.20 -27.17 4.62
N ASP A 42 -17.36 -26.63 4.21
CA ASP A 42 -17.60 -26.11 2.86
C ASP A 42 -18.14 -24.69 3.01
N PRO A 43 -17.24 -23.69 3.13
CA PRO A 43 -17.57 -22.31 3.50
C PRO A 43 -18.57 -21.66 2.56
N ILE A 44 -18.28 -21.73 1.27
CA ILE A 44 -19.09 -21.07 0.23
C ILE A 44 -20.50 -21.65 0.21
N ASN A 45 -20.62 -22.98 0.24
CA ASN A 45 -21.89 -23.67 0.13
C ASN A 45 -22.74 -23.56 1.42
N ALA A 46 -22.09 -23.53 2.57
CA ALA A 46 -22.79 -23.32 3.84
C ALA A 46 -23.46 -21.95 3.89
N ILE A 47 -22.72 -20.89 3.55
CA ILE A 47 -23.29 -19.53 3.50
C ILE A 47 -24.30 -19.38 2.38
N TYR A 48 -24.09 -20.02 1.21
CA TYR A 48 -25.08 -20.06 0.14
C TYR A 48 -26.41 -20.66 0.62
N LYS A 49 -26.40 -21.76 1.38
CA LYS A 49 -27.60 -22.38 1.92
C LYS A 49 -28.33 -21.48 2.91
N ILE A 50 -27.59 -20.74 3.76
CA ILE A 50 -28.16 -19.73 4.66
C ILE A 50 -28.81 -18.63 3.83
N HIS A 51 -28.08 -18.08 2.84
CA HIS A 51 -28.58 -17.04 1.98
C HIS A 51 -29.86 -17.47 1.26
N LYS A 52 -29.87 -18.64 0.63
CA LYS A 52 -31.03 -19.15 -0.10
C LYS A 52 -32.25 -19.35 0.79
N ARG A 53 -32.06 -19.71 2.06
CA ARG A 53 -33.15 -19.88 3.03
C ARG A 53 -33.76 -18.54 3.47
N HIS A 54 -32.96 -17.49 3.48
CA HIS A 54 -33.32 -16.13 3.91
C HIS A 54 -33.14 -15.11 2.82
N GLN A 55 -33.43 -15.49 1.57
CA GLN A 55 -33.15 -14.73 0.38
C GLN A 55 -33.85 -13.38 0.37
N ASP A 56 -35.10 -13.35 0.81
CA ASP A 56 -35.93 -12.16 0.96
C ASP A 56 -35.23 -11.03 1.73
N ARG A 57 -34.37 -11.40 2.64
CA ARG A 57 -33.62 -10.47 3.48
C ARG A 57 -32.18 -10.25 3.02
N LEU A 58 -31.46 -11.33 2.65
CA LEU A 58 -30.06 -11.26 2.32
C LEU A 58 -29.76 -10.73 0.92
N ASP A 59 -30.70 -10.80 -0.03
CA ASP A 59 -30.51 -10.18 -1.35
C ASP A 59 -30.23 -8.68 -1.26
N ASN A 60 -30.96 -7.98 -0.38
CA ASN A 60 -30.77 -6.54 -0.15
C ASN A 60 -29.52 -6.18 0.69
N LEU A 61 -28.86 -7.19 1.29
CA LEU A 61 -27.69 -7.04 2.17
C LEU A 61 -26.44 -7.62 1.54
N SER A 62 -26.50 -7.97 0.27
CA SER A 62 -25.39 -8.56 -0.47
C SER A 62 -25.23 -7.91 -1.85
N ILE A 63 -24.03 -7.99 -2.38
CA ILE A 63 -23.69 -7.65 -3.77
C ILE A 63 -22.93 -8.81 -4.40
N CYS A 64 -23.21 -9.08 -5.68
CA CYS A 64 -22.50 -10.05 -6.48
C CYS A 64 -21.64 -9.31 -7.50
N LEU A 65 -20.35 -9.61 -7.54
CA LEU A 65 -19.40 -9.01 -8.48
C LEU A 65 -18.62 -10.11 -9.19
N SER A 66 -18.34 -9.89 -10.48
CA SER A 66 -17.42 -10.75 -11.22
C SER A 66 -15.97 -10.34 -10.97
N ASP A 67 -15.09 -11.33 -10.79
CA ASP A 67 -13.65 -11.15 -10.63
C ASP A 67 -12.89 -10.81 -11.94
N GLY A 68 -13.62 -10.64 -13.05
CA GLY A 68 -13.05 -10.43 -14.38
C GLY A 68 -12.61 -11.73 -15.09
N LEU A 69 -12.56 -12.85 -14.40
CA LEU A 69 -12.33 -14.20 -14.93
C LEU A 69 -13.64 -14.96 -15.15
N GLY A 70 -14.77 -14.34 -14.81
CA GLY A 70 -16.11 -14.92 -14.95
C GLY A 70 -16.62 -15.62 -13.69
N HIS A 71 -15.89 -15.59 -12.57
CA HIS A 71 -16.38 -16.10 -11.30
C HIS A 71 -17.18 -15.03 -10.57
N GLU A 72 -18.28 -15.42 -9.98
CA GLU A 72 -19.12 -14.58 -9.16
C GLU A 72 -18.70 -14.63 -7.69
N ILE A 73 -18.32 -13.46 -7.16
CA ILE A 73 -17.97 -13.31 -5.74
C ILE A 73 -19.08 -12.55 -5.06
N TYR A 74 -19.67 -13.16 -4.03
CA TYR A 74 -20.68 -12.54 -3.19
C TYR A 74 -20.05 -11.87 -1.99
N TYR A 75 -20.45 -10.64 -1.77
CA TYR A 75 -20.07 -9.82 -0.63
C TYR A 75 -21.31 -9.51 0.18
N TYR A 76 -21.18 -9.48 1.49
CA TYR A 76 -22.26 -9.09 2.41
C TYR A 76 -21.85 -7.84 3.16
N ASN A 77 -22.79 -6.91 3.30
CA ASN A 77 -22.56 -5.73 4.12
C ASN A 77 -22.65 -6.08 5.61
N GLU A 78 -22.39 -5.11 6.48
CA GLU A 78 -22.37 -5.27 7.93
C GLU A 78 -23.62 -5.99 8.46
N ARG A 79 -24.78 -5.55 8.00
CA ARG A 79 -26.07 -6.16 8.42
C ARG A 79 -26.23 -7.57 7.89
N GLY A 80 -25.79 -7.84 6.67
CA GLY A 80 -25.81 -9.18 6.06
C GLY A 80 -24.92 -10.16 6.82
N ILE A 81 -23.72 -9.72 7.25
CA ILE A 81 -22.81 -10.50 8.07
C ILE A 81 -23.47 -10.86 9.41
N MET A 82 -24.09 -9.88 10.09
CA MET A 82 -24.79 -10.09 11.37
C MET A 82 -25.96 -11.08 11.22
N GLU A 83 -26.74 -10.95 10.14
CA GLU A 83 -27.85 -11.88 9.89
C GLU A 83 -27.36 -13.30 9.59
N ILE A 84 -26.28 -13.47 8.82
CA ILE A 84 -25.68 -14.79 8.57
C ILE A 84 -25.21 -15.41 9.89
N CYS A 85 -24.51 -14.66 10.74
CA CYS A 85 -24.08 -15.13 12.06
C CYS A 85 -25.26 -15.57 12.91
N ARG A 86 -26.36 -14.81 12.92
CA ARG A 86 -27.59 -15.12 13.68
C ARG A 86 -28.21 -16.45 13.25
N TRP A 87 -28.19 -16.76 11.95
CA TRP A 87 -28.78 -18.00 11.42
C TRP A 87 -27.77 -19.14 11.30
N SER A 88 -26.53 -18.88 11.68
CA SER A 88 -25.47 -19.89 11.72
C SER A 88 -25.64 -20.79 12.94
N ASN A 89 -25.35 -22.09 12.75
CA ASN A 89 -25.24 -23.04 13.83
C ASN A 89 -23.81 -23.17 14.39
N SER A 90 -22.89 -22.31 13.92
CA SER A 90 -21.50 -22.33 14.36
C SER A 90 -21.37 -21.80 15.80
N LYS A 91 -20.56 -22.48 16.60
CA LYS A 91 -20.17 -21.99 17.93
C LYS A 91 -19.33 -20.71 17.89
N LYS A 92 -18.71 -20.41 16.74
CA LYS A 92 -17.90 -19.21 16.52
C LYS A 92 -18.73 -17.99 16.13
N ALA A 93 -20.02 -18.16 15.81
CA ALA A 93 -20.85 -17.09 15.26
C ALA A 93 -20.88 -15.83 16.11
N ASN A 94 -21.06 -15.96 17.43
CA ASN A 94 -21.07 -14.80 18.32
C ASN A 94 -19.69 -14.13 18.40
N LEU A 95 -18.64 -14.92 18.57
CA LEU A 95 -17.26 -14.37 18.63
C LEU A 95 -16.88 -13.65 17.34
N PHE A 96 -17.25 -14.23 16.19
CA PHE A 96 -16.98 -13.60 14.90
C PHE A 96 -17.80 -12.33 14.68
N MET A 97 -19.07 -12.34 15.09
CA MET A 97 -19.96 -11.20 15.02
C MET A 97 -19.42 -10.02 15.85
N ASP A 98 -19.03 -10.27 17.10
CA ASP A 98 -18.48 -9.27 18.01
C ASP A 98 -17.17 -8.70 17.45
N TRP A 99 -16.27 -9.57 16.98
CA TRP A 99 -15.02 -9.16 16.38
C TRP A 99 -15.22 -8.29 15.12
N VAL A 100 -16.13 -8.68 14.20
CA VAL A 100 -16.46 -7.89 13.01
C VAL A 100 -16.98 -6.52 13.42
N TRP A 101 -17.83 -6.48 14.45
CA TRP A 101 -18.39 -5.23 14.96
C TRP A 101 -17.29 -4.30 15.48
N ASP A 102 -16.35 -4.83 16.27
CA ASP A 102 -15.20 -4.06 16.78
C ASP A 102 -14.37 -3.46 15.65
N ILE A 103 -14.13 -4.21 14.56
CA ILE A 103 -13.40 -3.71 13.39
C ILE A 103 -14.18 -2.59 12.69
N ILE A 104 -15.49 -2.76 12.51
CA ILE A 104 -16.35 -1.75 11.91
C ILE A 104 -16.34 -0.46 12.73
N GLU A 105 -16.45 -0.59 14.05
CA GLU A 105 -16.44 0.54 14.97
C GLU A 105 -15.12 1.30 14.93
N LYS A 106 -13.99 0.59 15.03
CA LYS A 106 -12.64 1.17 14.88
C LYS A 106 -12.47 1.91 13.56
N TYR A 107 -12.95 1.30 12.47
CA TYR A 107 -12.89 1.94 11.16
C TYR A 107 -13.72 3.24 11.11
N ARG A 108 -14.94 3.22 11.65
CA ARG A 108 -15.82 4.40 11.69
C ARG A 108 -15.28 5.52 12.57
N HIS A 109 -14.53 5.18 13.62
CA HIS A 109 -13.84 6.14 14.49
C HIS A 109 -12.46 6.57 13.95
N ASN A 110 -12.12 6.19 12.71
CA ASN A 110 -10.82 6.45 12.07
C ASN A 110 -9.61 5.80 12.75
N GLU A 111 -9.81 4.85 13.65
CA GLU A 111 -8.72 4.15 14.35
C GLU A 111 -7.95 3.18 13.46
N LEU A 112 -8.58 2.72 12.35
CA LEU A 112 -7.99 1.84 11.34
C LEU A 112 -7.48 2.59 10.10
N GLN A 113 -7.52 3.91 10.09
CA GLN A 113 -6.89 4.68 9.02
C GLN A 113 -5.37 4.44 9.11
N PRO A 114 -4.68 4.17 7.98
CA PRO A 114 -3.23 4.12 8.00
C PRO A 114 -2.76 5.40 8.66
N ASN A 115 -1.98 5.26 9.72
CA ASN A 115 -1.54 6.37 10.55
C ASN A 115 -0.87 7.41 9.65
N LEU A 116 -1.62 8.44 9.28
CA LEU A 116 -1.18 9.49 8.36
C LEU A 116 0.09 10.17 8.92
N GLU A 117 0.25 10.17 10.26
CA GLU A 117 1.45 10.64 10.94
C GLU A 117 2.65 9.75 10.61
N GLN A 118 2.54 8.42 10.70
CA GLN A 118 3.62 7.50 10.33
C GLN A 118 3.98 7.60 8.84
N LEU A 119 2.98 7.76 7.99
CA LEU A 119 3.22 7.96 6.55
C LEU A 119 3.95 9.28 6.29
N THR A 120 3.56 10.34 6.99
CA THR A 120 4.18 11.66 6.91
C THR A 120 5.62 11.63 7.44
N GLU A 121 5.88 10.95 8.54
CA GLU A 121 7.22 10.74 9.10
C GLU A 121 8.11 9.94 8.15
N THR A 122 7.57 8.87 7.55
CA THR A 122 8.30 8.05 6.57
C THR A 122 8.63 8.86 5.32
N LEU A 123 7.70 9.64 4.79
CA LEU A 123 7.94 10.55 3.66
C LEU A 123 8.97 11.62 4.01
N SER A 124 8.92 12.20 5.19
CA SER A 124 9.91 13.17 5.69
C SER A 124 11.31 12.55 5.75
N SER A 125 11.44 11.34 6.27
CA SER A 125 12.70 10.58 6.35
C SER A 125 13.27 10.27 4.96
N ILE A 126 12.43 9.85 4.02
CA ILE A 126 12.83 9.60 2.62
C ILE A 126 13.31 10.89 1.97
N THR A 127 12.59 12.00 2.17
CA THR A 127 12.97 13.31 1.63
C THR A 127 14.32 13.77 2.15
N GLN A 128 14.58 13.58 3.44
CA GLN A 128 15.87 13.90 4.06
C GLN A 128 17.00 13.04 3.49
N THR A 129 16.75 11.75 3.29
CA THR A 129 17.73 10.83 2.68
C THR A 129 18.06 11.22 1.26
N LEU A 130 17.04 11.59 0.46
CA LEU A 130 17.24 12.09 -0.91
C LEU A 130 18.05 13.38 -0.93
N ALA A 131 17.79 14.31 -0.01
CA ALA A 131 18.57 15.55 0.11
C ALA A 131 20.04 15.25 0.41
N ASN A 132 20.32 14.32 1.32
CA ASN A 132 21.68 13.90 1.64
C ASN A 132 22.40 13.25 0.46
N ILE A 133 21.71 12.38 -0.29
CA ILE A 133 22.25 11.76 -1.50
C ILE A 133 22.57 12.83 -2.55
N THR A 134 21.68 13.79 -2.75
CA THR A 134 21.89 14.89 -3.70
C THR A 134 23.13 15.73 -3.33
N ASN A 135 23.28 16.08 -2.04
CA ASN A 135 24.45 16.83 -1.57
C ASN A 135 25.75 16.04 -1.76
N ASN A 136 25.74 14.72 -1.49
CA ASN A 136 26.89 13.87 -1.74
C ASN A 136 27.23 13.78 -3.23
N MET A 137 26.24 13.68 -4.11
CA MET A 137 26.46 13.69 -5.56
C MET A 137 27.08 15.00 -6.04
N VAL A 138 26.64 16.14 -5.51
CA VAL A 138 27.23 17.45 -5.84
C VAL A 138 28.69 17.51 -5.39
N SER A 139 29.00 17.05 -4.17
CA SER A 139 30.38 16.99 -3.67
C SER A 139 31.26 16.09 -4.56
N MET A 140 30.79 14.90 -4.88
CA MET A 140 31.50 13.97 -5.76
C MET A 140 31.75 14.59 -7.15
N GLN A 141 30.78 15.33 -7.70
CA GLN A 141 30.94 16.00 -8.98
C GLN A 141 32.00 17.11 -8.92
N GLN A 142 32.09 17.84 -7.81
CA GLN A 142 33.15 18.84 -7.57
C GLN A 142 34.55 18.15 -7.51
N ASP A 143 34.65 17.05 -6.78
CA ASP A 143 35.91 16.29 -6.69
C ASP A 143 36.38 15.75 -8.05
N ILE A 144 35.44 15.24 -8.85
CA ILE A 144 35.72 14.80 -10.24
C ILE A 144 36.24 15.94 -11.09
N ASN A 145 35.64 17.14 -10.97
CA ASN A 145 36.05 18.30 -11.73
C ASN A 145 37.46 18.75 -11.31
N THR A 146 37.77 18.79 -10.02
CA THR A 146 39.11 19.17 -9.51
C THR A 146 40.17 18.16 -9.94
N LEU A 147 39.84 16.87 -9.93
CA LEU A 147 40.73 15.82 -10.44
C LEU A 147 41.00 15.95 -11.94
N LYS A 148 39.97 16.26 -12.75
CA LYS A 148 40.11 16.50 -14.19
C LYS A 148 41.03 17.71 -14.45
N GLU A 149 40.83 18.81 -13.74
CA GLU A 149 41.67 19.98 -13.87
C GLU A 149 43.14 19.72 -13.49
N SER A 150 43.39 18.96 -12.41
CA SER A 150 44.73 18.60 -11.99
C SER A 150 45.43 17.69 -13.01
N GLN A 151 44.71 16.78 -13.65
CA GLN A 151 45.25 15.95 -14.73
C GLN A 151 45.55 16.74 -15.99
N LEU A 152 44.70 17.74 -16.31
CA LEU A 152 44.94 18.63 -17.45
C LEU A 152 46.23 19.48 -17.25
N LYS A 153 46.43 20.01 -16.03
CA LYS A 153 47.64 20.76 -15.67
C LYS A 153 48.91 19.90 -15.77
N LYS A 154 48.86 18.62 -15.44
CA LYS A 154 49.97 17.67 -15.59
C LYS A 154 50.29 17.32 -17.06
N LYS A 155 49.31 17.43 -17.97
CA LYS A 155 49.46 17.12 -19.40
C LYS A 155 49.92 18.30 -20.26
N LEU A 156 49.87 19.54 -19.75
CA LEU A 156 50.37 20.70 -20.46
C LEU A 156 51.91 20.76 -20.33
N PRO A 157 52.70 20.63 -21.42
CA PRO A 157 54.16 20.78 -21.35
C PRO A 157 54.48 22.22 -20.96
N GLU A 158 55.40 22.41 -19.99
CA GLU A 158 55.95 23.71 -19.69
C GLU A 158 56.49 24.33 -20.98
N LYS A 159 55.83 25.37 -21.52
CA LYS A 159 56.39 26.17 -22.59
C LYS A 159 57.64 26.86 -22.02
N LYS A 160 58.83 26.31 -22.29
CA LYS A 160 60.09 27.02 -22.11
C LYS A 160 60.04 28.26 -22.98
N TYR A 161 59.80 29.40 -22.41
CA TYR A 161 60.05 30.67 -23.07
C TYR A 161 61.54 30.82 -23.22
N SER A 162 62.06 30.56 -24.42
CA SER A 162 63.42 30.92 -24.82
C SER A 162 63.53 32.44 -24.85
N ARG A 163 64.35 32.98 -23.97
CA ARG A 163 64.65 34.35 -23.80
C ARG A 163 65.42 34.79 -25.12
N TRP A 164 64.78 35.52 -25.99
CA TRP A 164 65.46 36.14 -27.13
C TRP A 164 66.39 37.21 -26.58
N LYS A 165 67.71 37.02 -26.71
CA LYS A 165 68.70 38.03 -26.45
C LYS A 165 68.65 39.02 -27.61
N THR A 166 68.21 40.24 -27.36
CA THR A 166 68.36 41.34 -28.29
C THR A 166 69.82 41.71 -28.41
N ASN A 167 70.40 41.40 -29.56
CA ASN A 167 71.72 41.93 -29.94
C ASN A 167 71.57 43.40 -30.29
N THR A 168 72.09 44.26 -29.44
CA THR A 168 72.29 45.68 -29.78
C THR A 168 73.41 45.81 -30.75
N PHE A 169 73.09 46.20 -31.97
CA PHE A 169 74.09 46.72 -32.94
C PHE A 169 74.57 48.06 -32.48
N LYS A 170 75.88 48.18 -32.18
CA LYS A 170 76.60 49.45 -32.07
C LYS A 170 76.95 49.91 -33.50
N LYS A 171 76.47 51.08 -33.87
CA LYS A 171 76.99 51.81 -35.03
C LYS A 171 78.21 52.63 -34.57
N THR A 172 79.32 52.49 -35.30
CA THR A 172 80.39 53.47 -35.46
C THR A 172 80.00 54.53 -36.44
#